data_5c6965fe96b9051eb89f9c9d32b26f50
#
_entry.id   5c6965fe96b9051eb89f9c9d32b26f50
#
_cell.length_a   1.000
_cell.length_b   1.000
_cell.length_c   1.000
_cell.angle_alpha   90.00
_cell.angle_beta   90.00
_cell.angle_gamma   90.00
#
_symmetry.space_group_name_H-M   'P 1'
#
loop_
_entity.id
_entity.type
_entity.pdbx_description
1 polymer ?
#
loop_
_entity_poly.entity_id
_entity_poly.type
_entity_poly.pdbx_seq_one_letter_code
_entity_poly.pdbx_strand_id
1 'polypeptide(L)'
;WSSDVCSSDLSMYSQHVDGMLRFLEGDSADVESRLRLDMQDAAEHQEYERAARLRDRLGAIQRVLEKQQMVGESNESFDVIGIADDDLEASIQHFYVRKGRVVGRNGYIVDKVEDLSASQLLHRIVESTYGESPALGIPNLVVTSGEVEDRPVLEEWLESLRGTKVEIRPVKRGEKRELMEMVVGNATDELKRHRLRRSRDYNSRSKSLQELQDALELPEAPLRIECYDMAHLQGTNYVGSMVVLEDGLPSPREYRHFKIKGTIDNDDYAAMREVLHRRLSAYLADRDGSSDSSTTKKRRFAYPPQLILVDGGKGQLAVAVEVVNELGLQDVVPVAALAKRLEEVFVPGRDEAVEFERGSEALFMLQHIRDEAHRFANSFHRKLRAKAMVASPLDGVAGLGPARKKRLVSHFGSLNALQGASLEDLQALTWLPDDVAARVHHALHR
;
A
#
# COMPACT_ATOMS: atom_id res chain seq x y z
N TRP A 1 -39.57 -33.51 -39.49
CA TRP A 1 -38.81 -32.43 -38.83
C TRP A 1 -37.59 -32.19 -39.73
N SER A 2 -37.64 -31.08 -40.49
CA SER A 2 -36.65 -30.80 -41.52
C SER A 2 -35.35 -30.28 -40.88
N SER A 3 -34.23 -30.78 -41.36
CA SER A 3 -32.85 -30.40 -40.97
C SER A 3 -32.53 -28.94 -41.29
N ASP A 4 -33.39 -28.25 -42.02
CA ASP A 4 -33.13 -26.88 -42.54
C ASP A 4 -33.34 -25.78 -41.49
N VAL A 5 -34.17 -26.04 -40.44
CA VAL A 5 -34.38 -25.09 -39.36
C VAL A 5 -33.15 -24.99 -38.44
N CYS A 6 -32.42 -26.09 -38.24
CA CYS A 6 -31.21 -26.12 -37.40
C CYS A 6 -30.01 -25.42 -38.08
N SER A 7 -29.89 -25.42 -39.41
CA SER A 7 -28.72 -24.81 -40.09
C SER A 7 -28.82 -23.28 -40.17
N SER A 8 -30.05 -22.75 -40.33
CA SER A 8 -30.28 -21.28 -40.31
C SER A 8 -30.05 -20.65 -38.92
N ASP A 9 -30.43 -21.37 -37.86
CA ASP A 9 -30.22 -20.91 -36.50
C ASP A 9 -28.74 -20.92 -36.09
N LEU A 10 -27.98 -21.94 -36.54
CA LEU A 10 -26.54 -22.02 -36.31
C LEU A 10 -25.76 -20.93 -37.08
N SER A 11 -26.16 -20.61 -38.30
CA SER A 11 -25.53 -19.54 -39.09
C SER A 11 -25.80 -18.15 -38.49
N MET A 12 -27.03 -17.91 -38.03
CA MET A 12 -27.38 -16.67 -37.30
C MET A 12 -26.66 -16.56 -35.96
N TYR A 13 -26.54 -17.65 -35.22
CA TYR A 13 -25.78 -17.69 -33.98
C TYR A 13 -24.30 -17.38 -34.21
N SER A 14 -23.67 -18.02 -35.21
CA SER A 14 -22.30 -17.75 -35.63
C SER A 14 -22.09 -16.25 -35.96
N GLN A 15 -22.98 -15.64 -36.72
CA GLN A 15 -22.93 -14.22 -37.06
C GLN A 15 -23.03 -13.31 -35.84
N HIS A 16 -23.84 -13.67 -34.82
CA HIS A 16 -23.92 -12.93 -33.59
C HIS A 16 -22.64 -13.05 -32.72
N VAL A 17 -22.06 -14.25 -32.67
CA VAL A 17 -20.78 -14.50 -31.99
C VAL A 17 -19.65 -13.72 -32.69
N ASP A 18 -19.57 -13.77 -34.00
CA ASP A 18 -18.59 -13.03 -34.82
C ASP A 18 -18.75 -11.51 -34.62
N GLY A 19 -19.98 -11.01 -34.57
CA GLY A 19 -20.28 -9.60 -34.28
C GLY A 19 -19.83 -9.20 -32.89
N MET A 20 -20.02 -10.07 -31.90
CA MET A 20 -19.58 -9.84 -30.54
C MET A 20 -18.05 -9.87 -30.43
N LEU A 21 -17.38 -10.82 -31.10
CA LEU A 21 -15.92 -10.88 -31.15
C LEU A 21 -15.33 -9.61 -31.75
N ARG A 22 -15.84 -9.15 -32.92
CA ARG A 22 -15.41 -7.90 -33.56
C ARG A 22 -15.60 -6.67 -32.63
N PHE A 23 -16.75 -6.62 -31.93
CA PHE A 23 -16.98 -5.56 -30.97
C PHE A 23 -15.94 -5.58 -29.83
N LEU A 24 -15.62 -6.76 -29.29
CA LEU A 24 -14.58 -6.96 -28.28
C LEU A 24 -13.18 -6.65 -28.81
N GLU A 25 -12.93 -6.88 -30.11
CA GLU A 25 -11.70 -6.50 -30.81
C GLU A 25 -11.60 -4.98 -31.08
N GLY A 26 -12.59 -4.21 -30.67
CA GLY A 26 -12.63 -2.75 -30.82
C GLY A 26 -13.20 -2.24 -32.13
N ASP A 27 -13.77 -3.12 -32.97
CA ASP A 27 -14.40 -2.77 -34.26
C ASP A 27 -15.88 -2.35 -34.09
N SER A 28 -16.06 -1.33 -33.24
CA SER A 28 -17.39 -0.79 -32.90
C SER A 28 -18.03 -0.07 -34.10
N ALA A 29 -17.22 0.55 -34.98
CA ALA A 29 -17.72 1.32 -36.11
C ALA A 29 -18.43 0.44 -37.12
N ASP A 30 -17.89 -0.79 -37.39
CA ASP A 30 -18.51 -1.76 -38.31
C ASP A 30 -19.84 -2.28 -37.73
N VAL A 31 -19.86 -2.58 -36.42
CA VAL A 31 -21.06 -3.04 -35.70
C VAL A 31 -22.14 -1.95 -35.67
N GLU A 32 -21.77 -0.70 -35.40
CA GLU A 32 -22.71 0.43 -35.46
C GLU A 32 -23.30 0.65 -36.86
N SER A 33 -22.44 0.63 -37.86
CA SER A 33 -22.86 0.81 -39.26
C SER A 33 -23.82 -0.27 -39.70
N ARG A 34 -23.56 -1.52 -39.33
CA ARG A 34 -24.41 -2.66 -39.65
C ARG A 34 -25.77 -2.57 -38.95
N LEU A 35 -25.78 -2.28 -37.65
CA LEU A 35 -27.02 -2.10 -36.92
C LEU A 35 -27.86 -0.93 -37.44
N ARG A 36 -27.22 0.12 -37.92
CA ARG A 36 -27.90 1.28 -38.52
C ARG A 36 -28.52 0.92 -39.86
N LEU A 37 -27.83 0.14 -40.70
CA LEU A 37 -28.37 -0.37 -41.97
C LEU A 37 -29.53 -1.34 -41.73
N ASP A 38 -29.39 -2.30 -40.80
CA ASP A 38 -30.45 -3.25 -40.47
C ASP A 38 -31.68 -2.55 -39.89
N MET A 39 -31.50 -1.45 -39.13
CA MET A 39 -32.57 -0.63 -38.58
C MET A 39 -33.33 0.11 -39.72
N GLN A 40 -32.60 0.65 -40.70
CA GLN A 40 -33.19 1.34 -41.83
C GLN A 40 -33.97 0.37 -42.72
N ASP A 41 -33.40 -0.79 -43.03
CA ASP A 41 -34.04 -1.85 -43.77
C ASP A 41 -35.34 -2.34 -43.13
N ALA A 42 -35.33 -2.57 -41.79
CA ALA A 42 -36.51 -2.93 -41.05
C ALA A 42 -37.59 -1.83 -41.09
N ALA A 43 -37.18 -0.54 -41.03
CA ALA A 43 -38.11 0.57 -41.16
C ALA A 43 -38.75 0.71 -42.56
N GLU A 44 -37.96 0.48 -43.64
CA GLU A 44 -38.45 0.51 -45.00
C GLU A 44 -39.46 -0.63 -45.28
N HIS A 45 -39.27 -1.78 -44.64
CA HIS A 45 -40.19 -2.92 -44.72
C HIS A 45 -41.36 -2.82 -43.73
N GLN A 46 -41.53 -1.66 -43.04
CA GLN A 46 -42.57 -1.40 -42.06
C GLN A 46 -42.56 -2.34 -40.83
N GLU A 47 -41.41 -2.99 -40.55
CA GLU A 47 -41.17 -3.83 -39.36
C GLU A 47 -40.81 -2.95 -38.12
N TYR A 48 -41.71 -2.09 -37.71
CA TYR A 48 -41.41 -1.05 -36.69
C TYR A 48 -40.92 -1.59 -35.36
N GLU A 49 -41.44 -2.74 -34.91
CA GLU A 49 -40.97 -3.36 -33.68
C GLU A 49 -39.48 -3.86 -33.78
N ARG A 50 -39.10 -4.38 -34.95
CA ARG A 50 -37.73 -4.79 -35.25
C ARG A 50 -36.82 -3.57 -35.31
N ALA A 51 -37.23 -2.53 -36.01
CA ALA A 51 -36.51 -1.26 -36.08
C ALA A 51 -36.31 -0.63 -34.69
N ALA A 52 -37.35 -0.64 -33.84
CA ALA A 52 -37.25 -0.16 -32.48
C ALA A 52 -36.20 -0.97 -31.61
N ARG A 53 -36.24 -2.29 -31.71
CA ARG A 53 -35.22 -3.14 -31.03
C ARG A 53 -33.80 -2.86 -31.48
N LEU A 54 -33.59 -2.66 -32.80
CA LEU A 54 -32.28 -2.34 -33.37
C LEU A 54 -31.82 -0.95 -32.95
N ARG A 55 -32.71 0.05 -32.89
CA ARG A 55 -32.42 1.37 -32.34
C ARG A 55 -32.00 1.32 -30.87
N ASP A 56 -32.68 0.55 -30.05
CA ASP A 56 -32.39 0.43 -28.64
C ASP A 56 -31.04 -0.29 -28.40
N ARG A 57 -30.71 -1.28 -29.25
CA ARG A 57 -29.38 -1.93 -29.27
C ARG A 57 -28.27 -0.95 -29.66
N LEU A 58 -28.49 -0.15 -30.72
CA LEU A 58 -27.54 0.88 -31.15
C LEU A 58 -27.30 1.89 -30.04
N GLY A 59 -28.34 2.39 -29.38
CA GLY A 59 -28.23 3.31 -28.25
C GLY A 59 -27.53 2.68 -27.03
N ALA A 60 -27.69 1.38 -26.79
CA ALA A 60 -26.96 0.67 -25.74
C ALA A 60 -25.46 0.59 -26.03
N ILE A 61 -25.11 0.25 -27.28
CA ILE A 61 -23.70 0.21 -27.75
C ILE A 61 -23.07 1.59 -27.63
N GLN A 62 -23.72 2.65 -28.10
CA GLN A 62 -23.21 4.02 -28.03
C GLN A 62 -22.95 4.45 -26.58
N ARG A 63 -23.85 4.15 -25.65
CA ARG A 63 -23.64 4.44 -24.20
C ARG A 63 -22.46 3.69 -23.61
N VAL A 64 -22.17 2.46 -24.06
CA VAL A 64 -21.00 1.70 -23.64
C VAL A 64 -19.72 2.34 -24.19
N LEU A 65 -19.75 2.75 -25.46
CA LEU A 65 -18.62 3.39 -26.13
C LEU A 65 -18.29 4.78 -25.57
N GLU A 66 -19.30 5.57 -25.18
CA GLU A 66 -19.13 6.88 -24.53
C GLU A 66 -18.47 6.75 -23.15
N LYS A 67 -18.70 5.63 -22.44
CA LYS A 67 -18.08 5.35 -21.14
C LYS A 67 -16.68 4.76 -21.25
N GLN A 68 -16.28 4.27 -22.40
CA GLN A 68 -14.93 3.76 -22.62
C GLN A 68 -13.98 4.95 -22.77
N GLN A 69 -13.02 5.04 -21.86
CA GLN A 69 -11.99 6.05 -21.90
C GLN A 69 -11.14 5.85 -23.17
N MET A 70 -11.16 6.82 -24.08
CA MET A 70 -10.24 6.83 -25.21
C MET A 70 -8.83 7.05 -24.68
N VAL A 71 -7.94 6.13 -24.97
CA VAL A 71 -6.54 6.21 -24.60
C VAL A 71 -5.75 6.48 -25.86
N GLY A 72 -5.52 7.75 -26.15
CA GLY A 72 -4.74 8.20 -27.29
C GLY A 72 -5.54 8.50 -28.55
N GLU A 73 -4.97 9.34 -29.41
CA GLU A 73 -5.50 9.64 -30.76
C GLU A 73 -5.31 8.48 -31.74
N SER A 74 -4.54 7.46 -31.35
CA SER A 74 -4.07 6.43 -32.26
C SER A 74 -4.98 5.20 -32.25
N ASN A 75 -5.23 4.68 -33.44
CA ASN A 75 -5.89 3.40 -33.68
C ASN A 75 -4.98 2.20 -33.28
N GLU A 76 -4.13 2.37 -32.28
CA GLU A 76 -3.16 1.37 -31.84
C GLU A 76 -3.81 0.30 -30.95
N SER A 77 -3.31 -0.92 -31.07
CA SER A 77 -3.68 -2.05 -30.21
C SER A 77 -2.47 -2.47 -29.40
N PHE A 78 -2.60 -2.47 -28.07
CA PHE A 78 -1.55 -2.85 -27.14
C PHE A 78 -2.14 -3.35 -25.83
N ASP A 79 -1.34 -4.04 -25.06
CA ASP A 79 -1.70 -4.45 -23.70
C ASP A 79 -0.87 -3.67 -22.69
N VAL A 80 -1.45 -3.43 -21.52
CA VAL A 80 -0.79 -2.72 -20.41
C VAL A 80 -0.80 -3.61 -19.20
N ILE A 81 0.38 -3.97 -18.69
CA ILE A 81 0.56 -4.80 -17.52
C ILE A 81 1.24 -3.96 -16.43
N GLY A 82 0.49 -3.67 -15.38
CA GLY A 82 0.99 -2.98 -14.19
C GLY A 82 0.96 -3.88 -12.97
N ILE A 83 1.97 -3.75 -12.14
CA ILE A 83 2.09 -4.48 -10.88
C ILE A 83 2.22 -3.52 -9.71
N ALA A 84 1.72 -3.96 -8.56
CA ALA A 84 2.07 -3.44 -7.25
C ALA A 84 2.39 -4.63 -6.37
N ASP A 85 3.57 -4.65 -5.77
CA ASP A 85 4.04 -5.78 -4.99
C ASP A 85 4.64 -5.34 -3.64
N ASP A 86 4.72 -6.29 -2.76
CA ASP A 86 5.49 -6.24 -1.52
C ASP A 86 6.38 -7.49 -1.41
N ASP A 87 6.88 -7.80 -0.22
CA ASP A 87 7.78 -8.93 -0.02
C ASP A 87 7.08 -10.29 -0.24
N LEU A 88 5.76 -10.39 0.00
CA LEU A 88 5.01 -11.66 0.01
C LEU A 88 3.95 -11.77 -1.07
N GLU A 89 3.34 -10.66 -1.50
CA GLU A 89 2.21 -10.65 -2.42
C GLU A 89 2.43 -9.66 -3.57
N ALA A 90 1.80 -9.92 -4.70
CA ALA A 90 1.73 -8.95 -5.78
C ALA A 90 0.32 -8.90 -6.36
N SER A 91 -0.15 -7.69 -6.65
CA SER A 91 -1.37 -7.44 -7.43
C SER A 91 -0.99 -7.07 -8.84
N ILE A 92 -1.57 -7.79 -9.79
CA ILE A 92 -1.39 -7.62 -11.21
C ILE A 92 -2.66 -6.99 -11.77
N GLN A 93 -2.50 -5.99 -12.63
CA GLN A 93 -3.58 -5.43 -13.43
C GLN A 93 -3.18 -5.45 -14.88
N HIS A 94 -3.98 -6.10 -15.72
CA HIS A 94 -3.80 -6.21 -17.14
C HIS A 94 -4.95 -5.53 -17.87
N PHE A 95 -4.65 -4.51 -18.68
CA PHE A 95 -5.63 -3.80 -19.50
C PHE A 95 -5.38 -4.10 -20.98
N TYR A 96 -6.44 -4.45 -21.65
CA TYR A 96 -6.44 -4.75 -23.09
C TYR A 96 -6.90 -3.50 -23.84
N VAL A 97 -5.99 -2.91 -24.63
CA VAL A 97 -6.31 -1.76 -25.50
C VAL A 97 -6.36 -2.24 -26.95
N ARG A 98 -7.49 -1.99 -27.61
CA ARG A 98 -7.68 -2.32 -29.03
C ARG A 98 -8.24 -1.07 -29.71
N LYS A 99 -7.60 -0.69 -30.84
CA LYS A 99 -7.97 0.50 -31.61
C LYS A 99 -8.13 1.77 -30.73
N GLY A 100 -7.18 1.97 -29.81
CA GLY A 100 -7.17 3.14 -28.90
C GLY A 100 -8.20 3.11 -27.79
N ARG A 101 -8.92 2.01 -27.56
CA ARG A 101 -9.93 1.88 -26.50
C ARG A 101 -9.60 0.73 -25.56
N VAL A 102 -9.87 0.91 -24.27
CA VAL A 102 -9.78 -0.17 -23.29
C VAL A 102 -10.99 -1.10 -23.47
N VAL A 103 -10.77 -2.27 -24.04
CA VAL A 103 -11.83 -3.27 -24.31
C VAL A 103 -12.02 -4.27 -23.18
N GLY A 104 -11.05 -4.39 -22.28
CA GLY A 104 -11.14 -5.30 -21.14
C GLY A 104 -10.05 -5.03 -20.10
N ARG A 105 -10.27 -5.59 -18.94
CA ARG A 105 -9.28 -5.61 -17.86
C ARG A 105 -9.34 -6.94 -17.14
N ASN A 106 -8.20 -7.40 -16.67
CA ASN A 106 -8.07 -8.54 -15.78
C ASN A 106 -7.19 -8.12 -14.58
N GLY A 107 -7.59 -8.51 -13.38
CA GLY A 107 -6.83 -8.21 -12.17
C GLY A 107 -6.86 -9.40 -11.24
N TYR A 108 -5.70 -9.77 -10.70
CA TYR A 108 -5.57 -10.85 -9.75
C TYR A 108 -4.40 -10.59 -8.80
N ILE A 109 -4.36 -11.37 -7.72
CA ILE A 109 -3.31 -11.32 -6.71
C ILE A 109 -2.59 -12.66 -6.71
N VAL A 110 -1.29 -12.62 -6.54
CA VAL A 110 -0.43 -13.81 -6.41
C VAL A 110 0.42 -13.71 -5.16
N ASP A 111 0.57 -14.84 -4.48
CA ASP A 111 1.56 -14.99 -3.42
C ASP A 111 2.95 -15.19 -4.06
N LYS A 112 3.95 -14.47 -3.58
CA LYS A 112 5.34 -14.61 -4.02
C LYS A 112 5.97 -15.79 -3.30
N VAL A 113 5.95 -16.96 -3.91
CA VAL A 113 6.55 -18.19 -3.35
C VAL A 113 8.07 -18.09 -3.25
N GLU A 114 8.67 -17.24 -4.08
CA GLU A 114 10.11 -16.97 -4.13
C GLU A 114 10.36 -15.47 -4.00
N ASP A 115 11.56 -15.09 -3.56
CA ASP A 115 11.99 -13.70 -3.52
C ASP A 115 12.30 -13.20 -4.94
N LEU A 116 11.24 -12.77 -5.62
CA LEU A 116 11.32 -12.29 -7.00
C LEU A 116 11.42 -10.76 -7.02
N SER A 117 12.39 -10.25 -7.76
CA SER A 117 12.42 -8.84 -8.14
C SER A 117 11.20 -8.49 -9.02
N ALA A 118 10.84 -7.21 -9.07
CA ALA A 118 9.76 -6.73 -9.95
C ALA A 118 9.99 -7.10 -11.42
N SER A 119 11.24 -7.13 -11.87
CA SER A 119 11.62 -7.51 -13.24
C SER A 119 11.36 -9.00 -13.53
N GLN A 120 11.69 -9.88 -12.58
CA GLN A 120 11.44 -11.32 -12.66
C GLN A 120 9.95 -11.63 -12.57
N LEU A 121 9.25 -10.91 -11.71
CA LEU A 121 7.80 -11.05 -11.58
C LEU A 121 7.10 -10.67 -12.89
N LEU A 122 7.47 -9.54 -13.50
CA LEU A 122 6.94 -9.14 -14.82
C LEU A 122 7.24 -10.17 -15.90
N HIS A 123 8.42 -10.79 -15.91
CA HIS A 123 8.75 -11.88 -16.84
C HIS A 123 7.76 -13.03 -16.71
N ARG A 124 7.57 -13.56 -15.49
CA ARG A 124 6.63 -14.68 -15.24
C ARG A 124 5.17 -14.32 -15.56
N ILE A 125 4.77 -13.07 -15.31
CA ILE A 125 3.42 -12.59 -15.65
C ILE A 125 3.20 -12.58 -17.17
N VAL A 126 4.17 -12.08 -17.94
CA VAL A 126 4.09 -12.08 -19.40
C VAL A 126 4.05 -13.50 -19.93
N GLU A 127 4.91 -14.38 -19.46
CA GLU A 127 4.93 -15.79 -19.81
C GLU A 127 3.59 -16.49 -19.51
N SER A 128 3.08 -16.35 -18.30
CA SER A 128 1.79 -16.93 -17.90
C SER A 128 0.61 -16.36 -18.69
N THR A 129 0.60 -15.04 -18.93
CA THR A 129 -0.50 -14.37 -19.64
C THR A 129 -0.66 -14.81 -21.07
N TYR A 130 0.45 -15.04 -21.77
CA TYR A 130 0.45 -15.36 -23.21
C TYR A 130 0.74 -16.83 -23.50
N GLY A 131 1.12 -17.62 -22.49
CA GLY A 131 1.35 -19.06 -22.65
C GLY A 131 0.08 -19.88 -22.91
N GLU A 132 -1.04 -19.43 -22.36
CA GLU A 132 -2.36 -19.96 -22.69
C GLU A 132 -2.99 -19.03 -23.72
N SER A 133 -3.21 -19.50 -24.95
CA SER A 133 -3.75 -18.73 -26.08
C SER A 133 -4.79 -17.67 -25.63
N PRO A 134 -4.42 -16.38 -25.51
CA PRO A 134 -5.31 -15.36 -24.97
C PRO A 134 -6.47 -15.10 -25.92
N ALA A 135 -7.68 -14.94 -25.37
CA ALA A 135 -8.92 -14.75 -26.14
C ALA A 135 -8.87 -13.56 -27.11
N LEU A 136 -8.13 -12.49 -26.76
CA LEU A 136 -7.95 -11.27 -27.56
C LEU A 136 -6.66 -11.28 -28.41
N GLY A 137 -6.00 -12.43 -28.51
CA GLY A 137 -4.73 -12.59 -29.22
C GLY A 137 -3.57 -11.83 -28.57
N ILE A 138 -2.37 -11.99 -29.16
CA ILE A 138 -1.15 -11.30 -28.72
C ILE A 138 -1.06 -9.97 -29.47
N PRO A 139 -0.95 -8.80 -28.79
CA PRO A 139 -0.80 -7.51 -29.45
C PRO A 139 0.62 -7.35 -30.04
N ASN A 140 0.82 -6.32 -30.87
CA ASN A 140 2.14 -5.97 -31.35
C ASN A 140 3.02 -5.24 -30.30
N LEU A 141 2.41 -4.75 -29.22
CA LEU A 141 3.07 -4.02 -28.16
C LEU A 141 2.50 -4.43 -26.81
N VAL A 142 3.38 -4.79 -25.88
CA VAL A 142 3.08 -4.99 -24.47
C VAL A 142 3.80 -3.90 -23.66
N VAL A 143 3.05 -3.10 -22.94
CA VAL A 143 3.56 -1.99 -22.11
C VAL A 143 3.57 -2.43 -20.66
N THR A 144 4.71 -2.29 -19.99
CA THR A 144 4.90 -2.77 -18.62
C THR A 144 5.23 -1.63 -17.65
N SER A 145 4.93 -1.84 -16.36
CA SER A 145 5.23 -0.85 -15.29
C SER A 145 6.72 -0.71 -14.99
N GLY A 146 7.55 -1.66 -15.40
CA GLY A 146 8.99 -1.68 -15.20
C GLY A 146 9.71 -2.48 -16.29
N GLU A 147 11.03 -2.57 -16.15
CA GLU A 147 11.84 -3.42 -17.03
C GLU A 147 11.47 -4.89 -16.79
N VAL A 148 11.53 -5.70 -17.84
CA VAL A 148 11.25 -7.14 -17.83
C VAL A 148 12.55 -7.91 -17.99
N GLU A 149 12.82 -8.88 -17.13
CA GLU A 149 13.99 -9.75 -17.24
C GLU A 149 13.90 -10.58 -18.52
N ASP A 150 15.05 -10.82 -19.16
CA ASP A 150 15.16 -11.59 -20.40
C ASP A 150 14.17 -11.16 -21.52
N ARG A 151 13.86 -9.86 -21.56
CA ARG A 151 12.93 -9.27 -22.51
C ARG A 151 13.14 -9.74 -23.96
N PRO A 152 14.38 -9.80 -24.51
CA PRO A 152 14.57 -10.23 -25.89
C PRO A 152 14.09 -11.66 -26.16
N VAL A 153 14.24 -12.56 -25.17
CA VAL A 153 13.80 -13.95 -25.26
C VAL A 153 12.26 -14.03 -25.29
N LEU A 154 11.61 -13.23 -24.43
CA LEU A 154 10.15 -13.15 -24.42
C LEU A 154 9.59 -12.55 -25.71
N GLU A 155 10.23 -11.51 -26.25
CA GLU A 155 9.83 -10.90 -27.53
C GLU A 155 9.92 -11.92 -28.68
N GLU A 156 11.02 -12.70 -28.79
CA GLU A 156 11.19 -13.76 -29.76
C GLU A 156 10.16 -14.89 -29.60
N TRP A 157 9.90 -15.28 -28.35
CA TRP A 157 8.89 -16.29 -28.05
C TRP A 157 7.48 -15.82 -28.45
N LEU A 158 7.09 -14.58 -28.08
CA LEU A 158 5.80 -14.01 -28.46
C LEU A 158 5.67 -13.82 -29.99
N GLU A 159 6.75 -13.45 -30.66
CA GLU A 159 6.81 -13.37 -32.13
C GLU A 159 6.56 -14.73 -32.76
N SER A 160 7.12 -15.81 -32.22
CA SER A 160 6.88 -17.18 -32.68
C SER A 160 5.41 -17.60 -32.55
N LEU A 161 4.74 -17.19 -31.49
CA LEU A 161 3.32 -17.49 -31.22
C LEU A 161 2.39 -16.64 -32.09
N ARG A 162 2.73 -15.39 -32.31
CA ARG A 162 1.90 -14.43 -33.06
C ARG A 162 2.11 -14.53 -34.60
N GLY A 163 3.30 -14.94 -35.02
CA GLY A 163 3.73 -14.91 -36.41
C GLY A 163 4.17 -13.55 -36.94
N THR A 164 4.19 -12.51 -36.09
CA THR A 164 4.66 -11.15 -36.40
C THR A 164 5.30 -10.52 -35.18
N LYS A 165 6.15 -9.51 -35.42
CA LYS A 165 6.93 -8.86 -34.39
C LYS A 165 6.08 -8.40 -33.20
N VAL A 166 6.58 -8.66 -31.98
CA VAL A 166 6.04 -8.19 -30.71
C VAL A 166 7.12 -7.41 -29.97
N GLU A 167 6.77 -6.28 -29.42
CA GLU A 167 7.65 -5.43 -28.60
C GLU A 167 7.16 -5.39 -27.16
N ILE A 168 8.06 -5.57 -26.21
CA ILE A 168 7.80 -5.38 -24.78
C ILE A 168 8.60 -4.17 -24.31
N ARG A 169 7.97 -3.18 -23.71
CA ARG A 169 8.69 -2.01 -23.21
C ARG A 169 8.05 -1.37 -21.98
N PRO A 170 8.87 -0.84 -21.06
CA PRO A 170 8.36 -0.01 -19.96
C PRO A 170 7.88 1.33 -20.50
N VAL A 171 6.87 1.89 -19.85
CA VAL A 171 6.38 3.23 -20.13
C VAL A 171 7.40 4.28 -19.72
N LYS A 172 7.71 5.23 -20.62
CA LYS A 172 8.62 6.33 -20.35
C LYS A 172 7.91 7.70 -20.33
N ARG A 173 7.01 7.97 -21.27
CA ARG A 173 6.36 9.30 -21.45
C ARG A 173 5.04 9.18 -22.24
N GLY A 174 4.22 10.27 -22.21
CA GLY A 174 3.01 10.41 -23.01
C GLY A 174 1.76 9.74 -22.41
N GLU A 175 0.69 9.66 -23.20
CA GLU A 175 -0.64 9.15 -22.79
C GLU A 175 -0.61 7.74 -22.21
N LYS A 176 0.27 6.87 -22.73
CA LYS A 176 0.47 5.53 -22.18
C LYS A 176 0.98 5.56 -20.72
N ARG A 177 1.61 6.67 -20.30
CA ARG A 177 2.04 6.85 -18.91
C ARG A 177 0.86 7.11 -17.98
N GLU A 178 -0.07 7.94 -18.37
CA GLU A 178 -1.29 8.21 -17.57
C GLU A 178 -2.11 6.93 -17.40
N LEU A 179 -2.24 6.15 -18.49
CA LEU A 179 -2.88 4.84 -18.41
C LEU A 179 -2.13 3.89 -17.46
N MET A 180 -0.80 3.83 -17.53
CA MET A 180 0.00 3.00 -16.63
C MET A 180 -0.13 3.46 -15.17
N GLU A 181 -0.13 4.77 -14.90
CA GLU A 181 -0.34 5.31 -13.55
C GLU A 181 -1.70 4.87 -12.98
N MET A 182 -2.75 4.84 -13.82
CA MET A 182 -4.07 4.30 -13.46
C MET A 182 -4.00 2.78 -13.18
N VAL A 183 -3.33 2.02 -14.04
CA VAL A 183 -3.21 0.56 -13.91
C VAL A 183 -2.45 0.20 -12.62
N VAL A 184 -1.33 0.85 -12.34
CA VAL A 184 -0.54 0.67 -11.11
C VAL A 184 -1.31 1.17 -9.88
N GLY A 185 -2.04 2.27 -10.00
CA GLY A 185 -2.93 2.76 -8.96
C GLY A 185 -3.99 1.71 -8.57
N ASN A 186 -4.63 1.11 -9.57
CA ASN A 186 -5.61 0.04 -9.36
C ASN A 186 -4.98 -1.21 -8.72
N ALA A 187 -3.77 -1.60 -9.15
CA ALA A 187 -3.02 -2.70 -8.55
C ALA A 187 -2.72 -2.42 -7.07
N THR A 188 -2.24 -1.21 -6.77
CA THR A 188 -1.92 -0.77 -5.40
C THR A 188 -3.16 -0.79 -4.49
N ASP A 189 -4.29 -0.30 -4.98
CA ASP A 189 -5.53 -0.26 -4.20
C ASP A 189 -6.13 -1.67 -4.01
N GLU A 190 -5.98 -2.56 -4.98
CA GLU A 190 -6.43 -3.95 -4.83
C GLU A 190 -5.56 -4.72 -3.84
N LEU A 191 -4.23 -4.55 -3.89
CA LEU A 191 -3.31 -5.16 -2.92
C LEU A 191 -3.64 -4.70 -1.49
N LYS A 192 -3.86 -3.38 -1.29
CA LYS A 192 -4.28 -2.84 0.01
C LYS A 192 -5.61 -3.43 0.49
N ARG A 193 -6.60 -3.54 -0.40
CA ARG A 193 -7.91 -4.13 -0.08
C ARG A 193 -7.79 -5.61 0.27
N HIS A 194 -6.98 -6.35 -0.47
CA HIS A 194 -6.72 -7.77 -0.21
C HIS A 194 -6.11 -7.96 1.18
N ARG A 195 -5.04 -7.23 1.50
CA ARG A 195 -4.39 -7.28 2.82
C ARG A 195 -5.35 -6.94 3.96
N LEU A 196 -6.21 -5.92 3.78
CA LEU A 196 -7.23 -5.56 4.77
C LEU A 196 -8.29 -6.64 4.95
N ARG A 197 -8.69 -7.35 3.88
CA ARG A 197 -9.63 -8.48 3.99
C ARG A 197 -8.98 -9.64 4.73
N ARG A 198 -7.76 -10.03 4.33
CA ARG A 198 -7.01 -11.13 4.93
C ARG A 198 -6.76 -10.90 6.42
N SER A 199 -6.32 -9.70 6.80
CA SER A 199 -6.08 -9.35 8.20
C SER A 199 -7.34 -9.33 9.07
N ARG A 200 -8.54 -9.19 8.48
CA ARG A 200 -9.83 -9.19 9.19
C ARG A 200 -10.52 -10.56 9.20
N ASP A 201 -10.06 -11.48 8.38
CA ASP A 201 -10.63 -12.82 8.33
C ASP A 201 -10.32 -13.59 9.63
N TYR A 202 -11.36 -14.11 10.28
CA TYR A 202 -11.22 -14.81 11.57
C TYR A 202 -10.40 -16.10 11.44
N ASN A 203 -10.62 -16.86 10.37
CA ASN A 203 -9.94 -18.14 10.18
C ASN A 203 -8.44 -17.92 9.91
N SER A 204 -8.10 -16.96 9.06
CA SER A 204 -6.71 -16.57 8.77
C SER A 204 -6.00 -16.10 10.03
N ARG A 205 -6.65 -15.28 10.87
CA ARG A 205 -6.09 -14.83 12.15
C ARG A 205 -5.86 -15.95 13.14
N SER A 206 -6.88 -16.81 13.34
CA SER A 206 -6.76 -17.95 14.23
C SER A 206 -5.64 -18.89 13.79
N LYS A 207 -5.55 -19.15 12.48
CA LYS A 207 -4.47 -19.94 11.89
C LYS A 207 -3.11 -19.30 12.09
N SER A 208 -2.99 -17.99 11.88
CA SER A 208 -1.73 -17.24 12.11
C SER A 208 -1.23 -17.36 13.54
N LEU A 209 -2.13 -17.20 14.53
CA LEU A 209 -1.76 -17.30 15.94
C LEU A 209 -1.35 -18.72 16.31
N GLN A 210 -2.01 -19.74 15.74
CA GLN A 210 -1.64 -21.14 15.94
C GLN A 210 -0.28 -21.46 15.30
N GLU A 211 -0.06 -21.04 14.05
CA GLU A 211 1.24 -21.23 13.36
C GLU A 211 2.39 -20.54 14.11
N LEU A 212 2.14 -19.33 14.69
CA LEU A 212 3.12 -18.64 15.52
C LEU A 212 3.40 -19.41 16.82
N GLN A 213 2.36 -19.92 17.47
CA GLN A 213 2.51 -20.73 18.67
C GLN A 213 3.39 -21.95 18.39
N ASP A 214 3.07 -22.69 17.33
CA ASP A 214 3.76 -23.94 16.98
C ASP A 214 5.21 -23.69 16.56
N ALA A 215 5.46 -22.69 15.70
CA ALA A 215 6.80 -22.39 15.18
C ALA A 215 7.75 -21.81 16.24
N LEU A 216 7.24 -20.98 17.15
CA LEU A 216 8.02 -20.35 18.21
C LEU A 216 7.98 -21.16 19.53
N GLU A 217 7.30 -22.32 19.54
CA GLU A 217 7.13 -23.19 20.71
C GLU A 217 6.57 -22.45 21.94
N LEU A 218 5.56 -21.57 21.68
CA LEU A 218 4.95 -20.79 22.75
C LEU A 218 4.00 -21.66 23.60
N PRO A 219 3.88 -21.42 24.91
CA PRO A 219 3.00 -22.18 25.78
C PRO A 219 1.51 -22.04 25.42
N GLU A 220 1.14 -20.91 24.81
CA GLU A 220 -0.22 -20.61 24.36
C GLU A 220 -0.18 -19.71 23.12
N ALA A 221 -1.30 -19.64 22.38
CA ALA A 221 -1.42 -18.75 21.23
C ALA A 221 -1.25 -17.28 21.66
N PRO A 222 -0.38 -16.50 21.00
CA PRO A 222 -0.04 -15.15 21.43
C PRO A 222 -1.15 -14.14 21.05
N LEU A 223 -2.25 -14.13 21.83
CA LEU A 223 -3.38 -13.23 21.58
C LEU A 223 -3.00 -11.75 21.72
N ARG A 224 -1.99 -11.43 22.54
CA ARG A 224 -1.43 -10.09 22.64
C ARG A 224 0.05 -10.09 22.25
N ILE A 225 0.32 -9.46 21.11
CA ILE A 225 1.68 -9.30 20.57
C ILE A 225 2.05 -7.82 20.65
N GLU A 226 3.19 -7.51 21.25
CA GLU A 226 3.74 -6.15 21.26
C GLU A 226 4.99 -6.12 20.38
N CYS A 227 5.01 -5.25 19.36
CA CYS A 227 6.17 -5.08 18.48
C CYS A 227 6.83 -3.73 18.72
N TYR A 228 8.17 -3.74 18.82
CA TYR A 228 9.00 -2.59 19.12
C TYR A 228 9.93 -2.25 17.97
N ASP A 229 9.88 -1.01 17.54
CA ASP A 229 10.75 -0.41 16.54
C ASP A 229 11.47 0.79 17.10
N MET A 230 12.80 0.86 16.94
CA MET A 230 13.63 1.97 17.37
C MET A 230 13.94 2.87 16.18
N ALA A 231 13.51 4.13 16.27
CA ALA A 231 13.69 5.07 15.18
C ALA A 231 14.53 6.27 15.64
N HIS A 232 15.55 6.59 14.85
CA HIS A 232 16.46 7.72 15.07
C HIS A 232 15.99 8.97 14.32
N LEU A 233 15.85 10.05 15.03
CA LEU A 233 15.66 11.40 14.46
C LEU A 233 17.02 12.08 14.29
N GLN A 234 17.36 12.45 13.06
CA GLN A 234 18.60 13.17 12.73
C GLN A 234 18.94 14.22 13.81
N GLY A 235 19.87 13.88 14.66
CA GLY A 235 20.62 14.81 15.51
C GLY A 235 20.23 14.90 16.98
N THR A 236 19.04 14.53 17.49
CA THR A 236 18.71 14.91 18.87
C THR A 236 17.75 14.02 19.67
N ASN A 237 16.97 13.13 19.09
CA ASN A 237 15.99 12.37 19.87
C ASN A 237 15.76 10.95 19.36
N TYR A 238 16.09 9.96 20.16
CA TYR A 238 15.64 8.60 20.00
C TYR A 238 14.20 8.42 20.47
N VAL A 239 13.41 7.69 19.69
CA VAL A 239 12.04 7.35 20.02
C VAL A 239 11.81 5.86 19.77
N GLY A 240 11.45 5.13 20.83
CA GLY A 240 10.93 3.79 20.69
C GLY A 240 9.43 3.83 20.38
N SER A 241 9.01 3.06 19.40
CA SER A 241 7.62 2.87 19.02
C SER A 241 7.17 1.49 19.45
N MET A 242 5.99 1.38 20.07
CA MET A 242 5.36 0.13 20.45
C MET A 242 4.00 0.06 19.74
N VAL A 243 3.79 -0.95 18.95
CA VAL A 243 2.48 -1.32 18.40
C VAL A 243 1.98 -2.60 19.03
N VAL A 244 0.68 -2.79 19.05
CA VAL A 244 0.03 -3.91 19.71
C VAL A 244 -0.96 -4.56 18.77
N LEU A 245 -0.88 -5.89 18.61
CA LEU A 245 -1.96 -6.69 18.09
C LEU A 245 -2.71 -7.35 19.26
N GLU A 246 -4.03 -7.32 19.21
CA GLU A 246 -4.92 -8.07 20.10
C GLU A 246 -5.79 -8.99 19.24
N ASP A 247 -5.74 -10.28 19.50
CA ASP A 247 -6.41 -11.30 18.69
C ASP A 247 -6.07 -11.16 17.19
N GLY A 248 -4.78 -10.90 16.88
CA GLY A 248 -4.29 -10.71 15.52
C GLY A 248 -4.72 -9.40 14.85
N LEU A 249 -5.45 -8.51 15.54
CA LEU A 249 -5.86 -7.21 15.01
C LEU A 249 -5.08 -6.06 15.65
N PRO A 250 -4.72 -5.03 14.86
CA PRO A 250 -4.14 -3.80 15.40
C PRO A 250 -5.03 -3.16 16.46
N SER A 251 -4.43 -2.83 17.63
CA SER A 251 -5.06 -2.10 18.73
C SER A 251 -4.46 -0.70 18.90
N PRO A 252 -4.81 0.30 18.07
CA PRO A 252 -4.16 1.62 18.05
C PRO A 252 -4.29 2.37 19.38
N ARG A 253 -5.26 2.03 20.22
CA ARG A 253 -5.44 2.60 21.56
C ARG A 253 -4.31 2.24 22.50
N GLU A 254 -3.66 1.10 22.24
CA GLU A 254 -2.56 0.56 23.01
C GLU A 254 -1.17 0.97 22.51
N TYR A 255 -1.07 1.63 21.33
CA TYR A 255 0.18 2.10 20.76
C TYR A 255 0.84 3.19 21.60
N ARG A 256 2.16 3.16 21.73
CA ARG A 256 2.93 4.12 22.53
C ARG A 256 4.21 4.55 21.84
N HIS A 257 4.55 5.82 22.03
CA HIS A 257 5.88 6.35 21.76
C HIS A 257 6.61 6.58 23.08
N PHE A 258 7.80 6.06 23.18
CA PHE A 258 8.68 6.23 24.32
C PHE A 258 9.79 7.20 23.92
N LYS A 259 9.80 8.38 24.52
CA LYS A 259 10.93 9.29 24.42
C LYS A 259 12.06 8.75 25.28
N ILE A 260 13.22 8.55 24.71
CA ILE A 260 14.42 8.14 25.42
C ILE A 260 14.94 9.32 26.23
N LYS A 261 15.30 9.08 27.50
CA LYS A 261 15.70 10.13 28.44
C LYS A 261 17.23 10.25 28.60
N GLY A 262 17.99 9.22 28.21
CA GLY A 262 19.44 9.22 28.28
C GLY A 262 20.09 9.93 27.09
N THR A 263 21.29 10.47 27.29
CA THR A 263 22.19 10.86 26.19
C THR A 263 22.78 9.58 25.61
N ILE A 264 22.08 9.02 24.63
CA ILE A 264 22.50 7.82 23.91
C ILE A 264 23.04 8.31 22.57
N ASP A 265 24.37 8.35 22.45
CA ASP A 265 25.03 8.57 21.17
C ASP A 265 24.83 7.31 20.30
N ASN A 266 23.85 7.33 19.42
CA ASN A 266 23.61 6.29 18.39
C ASN A 266 23.59 4.82 18.88
N ASP A 267 23.08 4.57 20.10
CA ASP A 267 22.99 3.23 20.67
C ASP A 267 21.53 2.73 20.69
N ASP A 268 21.14 2.02 19.64
CA ASP A 268 19.80 1.41 19.51
C ASP A 268 19.54 0.37 20.61
N TYR A 269 20.59 -0.30 21.09
CA TYR A 269 20.47 -1.31 22.14
C TYR A 269 20.12 -0.69 23.50
N ALA A 270 20.80 0.40 23.87
CA ALA A 270 20.50 1.11 25.09
C ALA A 270 19.09 1.75 25.04
N ALA A 271 18.67 2.24 23.87
CA ALA A 271 17.34 2.75 23.66
C ALA A 271 16.27 1.66 23.83
N MET A 272 16.47 0.49 23.22
CA MET A 272 15.60 -0.67 23.34
C MET A 272 15.50 -1.13 24.82
N ARG A 273 16.63 -1.23 25.51
CA ARG A 273 16.67 -1.57 26.94
C ARG A 273 15.81 -0.62 27.78
N GLU A 274 15.95 0.70 27.59
CA GLU A 274 15.16 1.70 28.32
C GLU A 274 13.66 1.52 28.08
N VAL A 275 13.26 1.31 26.83
CA VAL A 275 11.86 1.16 26.46
C VAL A 275 11.25 -0.09 27.08
N LEU A 276 11.89 -1.24 26.91
CA LEU A 276 11.40 -2.51 27.43
C LEU A 276 11.38 -2.51 28.96
N HIS A 277 12.42 -2.01 29.61
CA HIS A 277 12.47 -1.89 31.07
C HIS A 277 11.32 -1.02 31.61
N ARG A 278 11.08 0.15 31.00
CA ARG A 278 9.97 1.04 31.40
C ARG A 278 8.59 0.39 31.22
N ARG A 279 8.40 -0.36 30.11
CA ARG A 279 7.15 -1.05 29.82
C ARG A 279 6.89 -2.19 30.81
N LEU A 280 7.87 -3.06 31.01
CA LEU A 280 7.73 -4.23 31.86
C LEU A 280 7.72 -3.88 33.35
N SER A 281 8.48 -2.87 33.80
CA SER A 281 8.39 -2.34 35.16
C SER A 281 7.01 -1.75 35.44
N ALA A 282 6.39 -1.06 34.48
CA ALA A 282 5.02 -0.58 34.62
C ALA A 282 4.00 -1.72 34.74
N TYR A 283 4.21 -2.82 34.03
CA TYR A 283 3.38 -4.03 34.18
C TYR A 283 3.52 -4.62 35.61
N LEU A 284 4.74 -4.77 36.10
CA LEU A 284 4.98 -5.28 37.46
C LEU A 284 4.32 -4.40 38.53
N ALA A 285 4.44 -3.08 38.40
CA ALA A 285 3.81 -2.13 39.33
C ALA A 285 2.27 -2.21 39.28
N ASP A 286 1.68 -2.42 38.11
CA ASP A 286 0.23 -2.59 37.98
C ASP A 286 -0.24 -3.96 38.51
N ARG A 287 0.56 -5.03 38.36
CA ARG A 287 0.31 -6.36 38.92
C ARG A 287 0.33 -6.38 40.42
N ASP A 288 1.36 -5.77 41.00
CA ASP A 288 1.61 -5.82 42.46
C ASP A 288 0.78 -4.78 43.24
N GLY A 289 -0.12 -4.05 42.57
CA GLY A 289 -1.03 -3.08 43.18
C GLY A 289 -0.36 -1.84 43.78
N SER A 290 0.93 -1.63 43.47
CA SER A 290 1.74 -0.51 43.97
C SER A 290 1.50 0.79 43.17
N SER A 291 0.70 0.77 42.12
CA SER A 291 0.28 1.99 41.45
C SER A 291 -0.74 2.75 42.29
N ASP A 292 -0.41 3.98 42.61
CA ASP A 292 -1.18 4.92 43.46
C ASP A 292 -2.67 4.95 43.01
N SER A 293 -3.54 4.43 43.86
CA SER A 293 -4.97 4.20 43.55
C SER A 293 -5.81 5.51 43.58
N SER A 294 -5.16 6.67 43.67
CA SER A 294 -5.85 7.97 43.79
C SER A 294 -6.27 8.62 42.47
N THR A 295 -5.92 8.06 41.32
CA THR A 295 -6.37 8.58 40.06
C THR A 295 -7.05 7.48 39.24
N THR A 296 -8.29 7.76 38.79
CA THR A 296 -9.10 6.99 37.82
C THR A 296 -8.43 6.78 36.44
N LYS A 297 -7.10 6.78 36.37
CA LYS A 297 -6.35 6.43 35.18
C LYS A 297 -6.42 4.91 34.99
N LYS A 298 -7.15 4.46 33.96
CA LYS A 298 -7.16 3.07 33.51
C LYS A 298 -5.75 2.50 33.62
N ARG A 299 -5.60 1.35 34.30
CA ARG A 299 -4.37 0.55 34.32
C ARG A 299 -3.98 0.22 32.88
N ARG A 300 -2.98 0.92 32.35
CA ARG A 300 -2.66 0.90 30.91
C ARG A 300 -1.79 -0.29 30.50
N PHE A 301 -1.12 -0.91 31.46
CA PHE A 301 -0.17 -2.01 31.25
C PHE A 301 -0.48 -3.23 32.12
N ALA A 302 -1.74 -3.41 32.50
CA ALA A 302 -2.17 -4.47 33.44
C ALA A 302 -1.99 -5.90 32.91
N TYR A 303 -1.84 -6.07 31.60
CA TYR A 303 -1.70 -7.39 30.98
C TYR A 303 -0.28 -7.60 30.48
N PRO A 304 0.34 -8.80 30.73
CA PRO A 304 1.60 -9.15 30.12
C PRO A 304 1.41 -9.35 28.61
N PRO A 305 2.39 -8.99 27.79
CA PRO A 305 2.39 -9.45 26.39
C PRO A 305 2.64 -10.96 26.37
N GLN A 306 1.90 -11.67 25.53
CA GLN A 306 2.11 -13.10 25.29
C GLN A 306 3.21 -13.35 24.26
N LEU A 307 3.64 -12.28 23.55
CA LEU A 307 4.84 -12.27 22.74
C LEU A 307 5.33 -10.82 22.58
N ILE A 308 6.61 -10.62 22.85
CA ILE A 308 7.34 -9.40 22.46
C ILE A 308 8.12 -9.69 21.19
N LEU A 309 7.89 -8.85 20.17
CA LEU A 309 8.68 -8.82 18.95
C LEU A 309 9.56 -7.58 18.94
N VAL A 310 10.84 -7.72 18.68
CA VAL A 310 11.73 -6.59 18.43
C VAL A 310 12.12 -6.57 16.96
N ASP A 311 12.02 -5.39 16.33
CA ASP A 311 12.44 -5.22 14.94
C ASP A 311 13.96 -5.10 14.88
N GLY A 312 14.61 -6.19 14.48
CA GLY A 312 16.05 -6.27 14.42
C GLY A 312 16.58 -7.70 14.49
N GLY A 313 17.89 -7.81 14.68
CA GLY A 313 18.57 -9.11 14.72
C GLY A 313 18.84 -9.62 16.12
N LYS A 314 19.77 -10.59 16.20
CA LYS A 314 20.19 -11.24 17.45
C LYS A 314 20.65 -10.27 18.55
N GLY A 315 21.21 -9.10 18.18
CA GLY A 315 21.63 -8.09 19.15
C GLY A 315 20.46 -7.46 19.91
N GLN A 316 19.37 -7.09 19.20
CA GLN A 316 18.15 -6.56 19.82
C GLN A 316 17.44 -7.63 20.65
N LEU A 317 17.46 -8.90 20.17
CA LEU A 317 16.94 -10.03 20.92
C LEU A 317 17.69 -10.20 22.26
N ALA A 318 19.02 -10.15 22.23
CA ALA A 318 19.84 -10.30 23.45
C ALA A 318 19.47 -9.24 24.50
N VAL A 319 19.30 -7.99 24.07
CA VAL A 319 18.85 -6.90 24.97
C VAL A 319 17.46 -7.17 25.55
N ALA A 320 16.52 -7.65 24.75
CA ALA A 320 15.17 -7.97 25.21
C ALA A 320 15.19 -9.11 26.24
N VAL A 321 15.97 -10.16 25.99
CA VAL A 321 16.17 -11.29 26.91
C VAL A 321 16.79 -10.81 28.23
N GLU A 322 17.82 -9.97 28.18
CA GLU A 322 18.45 -9.42 29.38
C GLU A 322 17.42 -8.67 30.25
N VAL A 323 16.62 -7.79 29.68
CA VAL A 323 15.62 -7.01 30.40
C VAL A 323 14.55 -7.91 31.02
N VAL A 324 14.07 -8.91 30.27
CA VAL A 324 13.07 -9.87 30.77
C VAL A 324 13.63 -10.69 31.93
N ASN A 325 14.89 -11.14 31.85
CA ASN A 325 15.57 -11.85 32.93
C ASN A 325 15.82 -10.98 34.16
N GLU A 326 16.28 -9.74 33.99
CA GLU A 326 16.47 -8.79 35.09
C GLU A 326 15.20 -8.54 35.90
N LEU A 327 14.04 -8.55 35.21
CA LEU A 327 12.74 -8.32 35.82
C LEU A 327 12.05 -9.60 36.30
N GLY A 328 12.67 -10.77 36.13
CA GLY A 328 12.11 -12.08 36.54
C GLY A 328 10.88 -12.47 35.76
N LEU A 329 10.81 -12.12 34.46
CA LEU A 329 9.67 -12.36 33.59
C LEU A 329 9.94 -13.39 32.49
N GLN A 330 11.08 -14.10 32.53
CA GLN A 330 11.50 -15.06 31.51
C GLN A 330 10.50 -16.19 31.25
N ASP A 331 9.74 -16.61 32.27
CA ASP A 331 8.73 -17.66 32.17
C ASP A 331 7.32 -17.13 31.82
N VAL A 332 7.17 -15.80 31.73
CA VAL A 332 5.87 -15.13 31.55
C VAL A 332 5.78 -14.41 30.21
N VAL A 333 6.91 -13.86 29.74
CA VAL A 333 6.95 -12.99 28.56
C VAL A 333 7.93 -13.55 27.53
N PRO A 334 7.46 -14.34 26.57
CA PRO A 334 8.27 -14.76 25.44
C PRO A 334 8.75 -13.59 24.62
N VAL A 335 9.97 -13.67 24.10
CA VAL A 335 10.57 -12.65 23.21
C VAL A 335 11.11 -13.28 21.95
N ALA A 336 10.96 -12.58 20.82
CA ALA A 336 11.55 -12.93 19.55
C ALA A 336 11.99 -11.68 18.80
N ALA A 337 12.89 -11.83 17.83
CA ALA A 337 13.32 -10.74 16.96
C ALA A 337 12.99 -11.05 15.51
N LEU A 338 12.47 -10.05 14.81
CA LEU A 338 12.20 -10.11 13.38
C LEU A 338 13.45 -9.67 12.62
N ALA A 339 14.04 -10.58 11.83
CA ALA A 339 15.17 -10.28 10.97
C ALA A 339 14.76 -9.34 9.81
N LYS A 340 15.76 -8.82 9.09
CA LYS A 340 15.52 -8.05 7.86
C LYS A 340 14.76 -8.88 6.82
N ARG A 341 15.07 -10.19 6.74
CA ARG A 341 14.28 -11.16 5.98
C ARG A 341 13.10 -11.58 6.83
N LEU A 342 11.91 -11.48 6.29
CA LEU A 342 10.66 -11.77 7.02
C LEU A 342 10.52 -13.22 7.43
N GLU A 343 11.12 -14.13 6.66
CA GLU A 343 11.05 -15.56 6.90
C GLU A 343 11.87 -16.00 8.14
N GLU A 344 12.79 -15.15 8.62
CA GLU A 344 13.71 -15.46 9.70
C GLU A 344 13.30 -14.77 10.99
N VAL A 345 12.97 -15.56 12.00
CA VAL A 345 12.67 -15.07 13.36
C VAL A 345 13.67 -15.67 14.34
N PHE A 346 14.39 -14.83 15.08
CA PHE A 346 15.30 -15.28 16.11
C PHE A 346 14.57 -15.45 17.45
N VAL A 347 14.81 -16.56 18.13
CA VAL A 347 14.27 -16.86 19.46
C VAL A 347 15.41 -17.14 20.45
N PRO A 348 15.21 -16.91 21.74
CA PRO A 348 16.25 -17.18 22.74
C PRO A 348 16.66 -18.65 22.75
N GLY A 349 17.96 -18.92 22.92
CA GLY A 349 18.49 -20.26 23.04
C GLY A 349 18.63 -21.05 21.74
N ARG A 350 18.31 -20.45 20.58
CA ARG A 350 18.54 -21.02 19.26
C ARG A 350 19.58 -20.20 18.48
N ASP A 351 20.56 -20.90 17.93
CA ASP A 351 21.58 -20.27 17.08
C ASP A 351 21.05 -19.98 15.66
N GLU A 352 20.14 -20.82 15.18
CA GLU A 352 19.51 -20.68 13.87
C GLU A 352 18.17 -19.93 14.00
N ALA A 353 17.83 -19.18 12.96
CA ALA A 353 16.52 -18.54 12.88
C ALA A 353 15.42 -19.60 12.68
N VAL A 354 14.25 -19.33 13.22
CA VAL A 354 13.03 -20.03 12.83
C VAL A 354 12.58 -19.46 11.49
N GLU A 355 12.54 -20.32 10.47
CA GLU A 355 12.08 -19.94 9.14
C GLU A 355 10.58 -20.24 8.98
N PHE A 356 9.85 -19.29 8.42
CA PHE A 356 8.46 -19.43 8.08
C PHE A 356 8.30 -19.65 6.58
N GLU A 357 7.42 -20.56 6.21
CA GLU A 357 7.08 -20.76 4.80
C GLU A 357 6.44 -19.48 4.22
N ARG A 358 6.87 -19.10 3.02
CA ARG A 358 6.17 -18.07 2.24
C ARG A 358 4.74 -18.53 1.97
N GLY A 359 3.76 -17.66 2.18
CA GLY A 359 2.36 -18.05 2.09
C GLY A 359 1.73 -18.57 3.39
N SER A 360 2.51 -18.79 4.49
CA SER A 360 1.93 -19.06 5.79
C SER A 360 1.19 -17.85 6.35
N GLU A 361 0.11 -18.09 7.08
CA GLU A 361 -0.66 -16.99 7.69
C GLU A 361 0.14 -16.29 8.80
N ALA A 362 1.02 -17.02 9.50
CA ALA A 362 1.94 -16.46 10.48
C ALA A 362 2.89 -15.42 9.86
N LEU A 363 3.47 -15.72 8.69
CA LEU A 363 4.38 -14.80 8.00
C LEU A 363 3.65 -13.51 7.58
N PHE A 364 2.42 -13.61 7.09
CA PHE A 364 1.59 -12.43 6.78
C PHE A 364 1.28 -11.60 8.02
N MET A 365 1.04 -12.25 9.17
CA MET A 365 0.83 -11.53 10.43
C MET A 365 2.12 -10.83 10.89
N LEU A 366 3.27 -11.48 10.79
CA LEU A 366 4.58 -10.88 11.12
C LEU A 366 4.90 -9.70 10.22
N GLN A 367 4.65 -9.80 8.92
CA GLN A 367 4.78 -8.68 7.99
C GLN A 367 3.85 -7.53 8.41
N HIS A 368 2.58 -7.85 8.69
CA HIS A 368 1.60 -6.84 9.06
C HIS A 368 1.98 -6.06 10.32
N ILE A 369 2.44 -6.74 11.38
CA ILE A 369 2.85 -6.06 12.62
C ILE A 369 4.13 -5.24 12.43
N ARG A 370 5.09 -5.72 11.62
CA ARG A 370 6.30 -4.95 11.29
C ARG A 370 5.97 -3.68 10.52
N ASP A 371 5.15 -3.80 9.47
CA ASP A 371 4.72 -2.65 8.66
C ASP A 371 3.98 -1.62 9.51
N GLU A 372 3.16 -2.08 10.45
CA GLU A 372 2.42 -1.21 11.36
C GLU A 372 3.36 -0.51 12.35
N ALA A 373 4.41 -1.19 12.86
CA ALA A 373 5.44 -0.59 13.69
C ALA A 373 6.19 0.51 12.95
N HIS A 374 6.67 0.23 11.73
CA HIS A 374 7.31 1.23 10.88
C HIS A 374 6.39 2.39 10.50
N ARG A 375 5.12 2.10 10.16
CA ARG A 375 4.13 3.14 9.86
C ARG A 375 3.91 4.07 11.05
N PHE A 376 3.80 3.50 12.25
CA PHE A 376 3.58 4.25 13.48
C PHE A 376 4.80 5.10 13.85
N ALA A 377 6.02 4.54 13.80
CA ALA A 377 7.28 5.25 13.99
C ALA A 377 7.40 6.45 13.02
N ASN A 378 7.20 6.21 11.71
CA ASN A 378 7.26 7.24 10.69
C ASN A 378 6.19 8.34 10.85
N SER A 379 5.02 8.02 11.42
CA SER A 379 3.96 9.01 11.67
C SER A 379 4.40 10.04 12.72
N PHE A 380 5.14 9.62 13.73
CA PHE A 380 5.68 10.48 14.75
C PHE A 380 6.81 11.38 14.21
N HIS A 381 7.69 10.83 13.39
CA HIS A 381 8.73 11.59 12.69
C HIS A 381 8.15 12.73 11.85
N ARG A 382 7.08 12.45 11.09
CA ARG A 382 6.37 13.51 10.32
C ARG A 382 5.79 14.59 11.21
N LYS A 383 5.18 14.22 12.35
CA LYS A 383 4.64 15.19 13.33
C LYS A 383 5.74 16.04 13.95
N LEU A 384 6.89 15.46 14.30
CA LEU A 384 8.02 16.19 14.86
C LEU A 384 8.69 17.10 13.83
N ARG A 385 8.88 16.63 12.57
CA ARG A 385 9.38 17.49 11.46
C ARG A 385 8.41 18.66 11.21
N ALA A 386 7.11 18.40 11.12
CA ALA A 386 6.12 19.46 10.97
C ALA A 386 6.17 20.45 12.16
N LYS A 387 6.39 19.97 13.39
CA LYS A 387 6.54 20.81 14.56
C LYS A 387 7.87 21.58 14.55
N ALA A 388 8.96 20.96 14.10
CA ALA A 388 10.26 21.62 13.94
C ALA A 388 10.25 22.64 12.77
N MET A 389 9.57 22.34 11.68
CA MET A 389 9.33 23.30 10.58
C MET A 389 8.44 24.47 11.02
N VAL A 390 7.60 24.28 12.04
CA VAL A 390 6.75 25.33 12.66
C VAL A 390 7.48 26.01 13.83
N ALA A 391 8.58 25.46 14.36
CA ALA A 391 9.49 26.15 15.28
C ALA A 391 10.18 27.29 14.52
N SER A 392 9.52 28.41 14.54
CA SER A 392 9.91 29.65 13.87
C SER A 392 10.79 30.44 14.82
N PRO A 393 11.74 31.26 14.32
CA PRO A 393 12.43 32.26 15.12
C PRO A 393 11.48 33.13 15.97
N LEU A 394 10.19 33.08 15.66
CA LEU A 394 9.12 33.77 16.39
C LEU A 394 8.65 33.03 17.66
N ASP A 395 9.12 31.78 17.88
CA ASP A 395 8.75 31.04 19.10
C ASP A 395 9.53 31.58 20.28
N GLY A 396 8.82 31.98 21.33
CA GLY A 396 9.40 32.61 22.50
C GLY A 396 9.42 34.13 22.48
N VAL A 397 8.94 34.78 21.40
CA VAL A 397 8.78 36.23 21.39
C VAL A 397 7.65 36.64 22.36
N ALA A 398 8.02 37.32 23.44
CA ALA A 398 7.05 37.76 24.44
C ALA A 398 5.98 38.67 23.80
N GLY A 399 4.71 38.35 24.03
CA GLY A 399 3.57 39.08 23.43
C GLY A 399 3.10 38.58 22.07
N LEU A 400 3.82 37.64 21.44
CA LEU A 400 3.42 37.04 20.18
C LEU A 400 2.79 35.66 20.43
N GLY A 401 1.53 35.65 20.83
CA GLY A 401 0.78 34.39 21.01
C GLY A 401 0.47 33.69 19.68
N PRO A 402 0.01 32.39 19.72
CA PRO A 402 -0.23 31.56 18.51
C PRO A 402 -1.16 32.22 17.49
N ALA A 403 -2.18 32.94 17.93
CA ALA A 403 -3.12 33.63 17.05
C ALA A 403 -2.47 34.77 16.27
N ARG A 404 -1.65 35.61 16.95
CA ARG A 404 -0.91 36.71 16.33
C ARG A 404 0.17 36.17 15.39
N LYS A 405 0.89 35.11 15.76
CA LYS A 405 1.86 34.43 14.92
C LYS A 405 1.24 33.94 13.61
N LYS A 406 0.11 33.23 13.70
CA LYS A 406 -0.62 32.74 12.52
C LYS A 406 -1.06 33.90 11.61
N ARG A 407 -1.57 34.98 12.20
CA ARG A 407 -2.01 36.17 11.47
C ARG A 407 -0.85 36.88 10.77
N LEU A 408 0.32 36.94 11.41
CA LEU A 408 1.56 37.53 10.86
C LEU A 408 2.04 36.75 9.64
N VAL A 409 2.17 35.42 9.74
CA VAL A 409 2.58 34.56 8.64
C VAL A 409 1.56 34.61 7.49
N SER A 410 0.26 34.65 7.81
CA SER A 410 -0.79 34.78 6.81
C SER A 410 -0.76 36.13 6.07
N HIS A 411 -0.41 37.22 6.77
CA HIS A 411 -0.33 38.57 6.19
C HIS A 411 0.81 38.70 5.19
N PHE A 412 1.99 38.16 5.52
CA PHE A 412 3.18 38.20 4.64
C PHE A 412 3.26 37.01 3.68
N GLY A 413 2.33 36.05 3.75
CA GLY A 413 2.23 34.87 2.88
C GLY A 413 3.21 33.74 3.20
N SER A 414 4.41 34.04 3.69
CA SER A 414 5.41 33.02 4.09
C SER A 414 6.35 33.55 5.18
N LEU A 415 7.04 32.62 5.85
CA LEU A 415 8.05 32.97 6.85
C LEU A 415 9.25 33.69 6.21
N ASN A 416 9.64 33.27 5.00
CA ASN A 416 10.73 33.92 4.27
C ASN A 416 10.38 35.36 3.85
N ALA A 417 9.14 35.61 3.44
CA ALA A 417 8.67 36.96 3.13
C ALA A 417 8.64 37.84 4.40
N LEU A 418 8.25 37.24 5.54
CA LEU A 418 8.26 37.92 6.83
C LEU A 418 9.70 38.24 7.32
N GLN A 419 10.67 37.38 7.03
CA GLN A 419 12.09 37.65 7.31
C GLN A 419 12.65 38.82 6.51
N GLY A 420 12.11 39.08 5.33
CA GLY A 420 12.47 40.24 4.51
C GLY A 420 11.72 41.54 4.85
N ALA A 421 10.76 41.50 5.80
CA ALA A 421 9.97 42.67 6.17
C ALA A 421 10.76 43.65 7.05
N SER A 422 10.62 44.92 6.78
CA SER A 422 11.22 45.99 7.58
C SER A 422 10.51 46.17 8.93
N LEU A 423 11.16 46.83 9.88
CA LEU A 423 10.51 47.17 11.16
C LEU A 423 9.26 48.04 10.93
N GLU A 424 9.33 48.95 9.94
CA GLU A 424 8.24 49.84 9.57
C GLU A 424 7.01 49.07 9.07
N ASP A 425 7.23 48.01 8.23
CA ASP A 425 6.16 47.13 7.74
C ASP A 425 5.45 46.41 8.86
N LEU A 426 6.21 46.00 9.88
CA LEU A 426 5.65 45.34 11.06
C LEU A 426 4.88 46.28 11.97
N GLN A 427 5.36 47.52 12.14
CA GLN A 427 4.71 48.58 12.92
C GLN A 427 3.47 49.16 12.23
N ALA A 428 3.39 49.11 10.90
CA ALA A 428 2.20 49.45 10.15
C ALA A 428 0.97 48.57 10.43
N LEU A 429 1.17 47.40 11.08
CA LEU A 429 0.10 46.47 11.41
C LEU A 429 -0.66 46.94 12.66
N THR A 430 -1.81 47.55 12.49
CA THR A 430 -2.66 48.10 13.58
C THR A 430 -3.02 47.14 14.70
N TRP A 431 -2.90 45.82 14.46
CA TRP A 431 -3.21 44.77 15.43
C TRP A 431 -1.96 44.20 16.14
N LEU A 432 -0.76 44.64 15.75
CA LEU A 432 0.50 44.23 16.35
C LEU A 432 1.07 45.43 17.13
N PRO A 433 1.22 45.34 18.45
CA PRO A 433 1.82 46.41 19.26
C PRO A 433 3.30 46.70 18.83
N ASP A 434 3.70 47.95 18.82
CA ASP A 434 5.03 48.36 18.36
C ASP A 434 6.18 47.68 19.10
N ASP A 435 6.02 47.44 20.39
CA ASP A 435 6.98 46.72 21.23
C ASP A 435 7.09 45.21 20.86
N VAL A 436 6.02 44.63 20.39
CA VAL A 436 5.99 43.24 19.85
C VAL A 436 6.59 43.22 18.46
N ALA A 437 6.29 44.20 17.61
CA ALA A 437 6.86 44.34 16.27
C ALA A 437 8.39 44.44 16.33
N ALA A 438 8.95 45.25 17.22
CA ALA A 438 10.38 45.37 17.45
C ALA A 438 11.03 44.05 17.87
N ARG A 439 10.39 43.29 18.81
CA ARG A 439 10.88 41.98 19.24
C ARG A 439 10.80 40.94 18.12
N VAL A 440 9.74 40.95 17.31
CA VAL A 440 9.59 40.09 16.16
C VAL A 440 10.71 40.35 15.14
N HIS A 441 10.94 41.62 14.77
CA HIS A 441 12.00 42.00 13.88
C HIS A 441 13.37 41.56 14.38
N HIS A 442 13.67 41.79 15.65
CA HIS A 442 14.92 41.34 16.27
C HIS A 442 15.09 39.82 16.24
N ALA A 443 14.01 39.05 16.48
CA ALA A 443 14.02 37.59 16.48
C ALA A 443 14.21 36.99 15.09
N LEU A 444 13.77 37.69 14.03
CA LEU A 444 13.91 37.25 12.63
C LEU A 444 15.30 37.56 12.03
N HIS A 445 16.04 38.52 12.59
CA HIS A 445 17.35 38.96 12.10
C HIS A 445 18.51 38.59 13.02
N ARG A 446 18.26 37.70 13.97
CA ARG A 446 19.24 37.09 14.87
C ARG A 446 19.78 35.79 14.29
#